data_9a7b199b34a0d1429c9b4101f5ce172d
#
_entry.id   9a7b199b34a0d1429c9b4101f5ce172d
#
_cell.length_a   1.000
_cell.length_b   1.000
_cell.length_c   1.000
_cell.angle_alpha   90.00
_cell.angle_beta   90.00
_cell.angle_gamma   90.00
#
_symmetry.space_group_name_H-M   'P 1'
#
loop_
_entity.id
_entity.type
_entity.pdbx_description
1 polymer ?
#
loop_
_entity_poly.entity_id
_entity_poly.type
_entity_poly.pdbx_seq_one_letter_code
_entity_poly.pdbx_strand_id
1 'polypeptide(L)'
;MANKNHQSIIRMTEFAILTAIVLLLHFSGIGIRLPFLATPISLTLIPIALGAMLLGPWAGFTLGLIYGLVVFITYGVMGMDPVFTAVLFTNNPIATALICTLKTSLAGLFAGLVFKGLYTKKPLLATVLASALVPVINTGIFIVGGLFIADTLSANFVAEGSTVIYFLVVGVAGINFIFEFLVNTVFSPALHRLISVLNKRIF
;
A
#
# COMPACT_ATOMS: atom_id res chain seq x y z
N MET A 1 -11.10 31.38 -15.23
CA MET A 1 -11.37 29.97 -15.61
C MET A 1 -10.04 29.32 -15.95
N ALA A 2 -9.52 28.46 -15.10
CA ALA A 2 -8.30 27.70 -15.45
C ALA A 2 -8.66 26.79 -16.64
N ASN A 3 -7.85 26.85 -17.68
CA ASN A 3 -8.05 26.08 -18.90
C ASN A 3 -8.06 24.58 -18.52
N LYS A 4 -9.05 23.80 -18.97
CA LYS A 4 -9.16 22.35 -18.70
C LYS A 4 -7.86 21.61 -18.98
N ASN A 5 -7.12 22.02 -20.01
CA ASN A 5 -5.81 21.46 -20.32
C ASN A 5 -4.77 21.70 -19.23
N HIS A 6 -4.77 22.88 -18.61
CA HIS A 6 -3.85 23.22 -17.52
C HIS A 6 -4.10 22.35 -16.27
N GLN A 7 -5.36 22.16 -15.89
CA GLN A 7 -5.71 21.28 -14.76
C GLN A 7 -5.34 19.80 -15.04
N SER A 8 -5.51 19.35 -16.27
CA SER A 8 -5.10 17.99 -16.66
C SER A 8 -3.58 17.81 -16.56
N ILE A 9 -2.80 18.79 -17.02
CA ILE A 9 -1.34 18.76 -16.93
C ILE A 9 -0.89 18.72 -15.48
N ILE A 10 -1.47 19.54 -14.60
CA ILE A 10 -1.13 19.53 -13.15
C ILE A 10 -1.38 18.13 -12.55
N ARG A 11 -2.57 17.56 -12.79
CA ARG A 11 -2.91 16.22 -12.29
C ARG A 11 -1.97 15.13 -12.78
N MET A 12 -1.60 15.18 -14.06
CA MET A 12 -0.62 14.22 -14.64
C MET A 12 0.76 14.39 -14.01
N THR A 13 1.20 15.64 -13.77
CA THR A 13 2.47 15.92 -13.11
C THR A 13 2.46 15.42 -11.66
N GLU A 14 1.40 15.69 -10.90
CA GLU A 14 1.23 15.19 -9.53
C GLU A 14 1.25 13.67 -9.49
N PHE A 15 0.55 13.00 -10.41
CA PHE A 15 0.56 11.54 -10.52
C PHE A 15 1.96 11.00 -10.82
N ALA A 16 2.68 11.62 -11.75
CA ALA A 16 4.04 11.23 -12.13
C ALA A 16 5.02 11.40 -10.95
N ILE A 17 4.93 12.51 -10.21
CA ILE A 17 5.75 12.77 -9.03
C ILE A 17 5.46 11.72 -7.94
N LEU A 18 4.19 11.43 -7.66
CA LEU A 18 3.82 10.43 -6.66
C LEU A 18 4.29 9.03 -7.07
N THR A 19 4.18 8.68 -8.35
CA THR A 19 4.73 7.42 -8.87
C THR A 19 6.24 7.35 -8.68
N ALA A 20 6.96 8.42 -9.00
CA ALA A 20 8.41 8.49 -8.80
C ALA A 20 8.78 8.34 -7.32
N ILE A 21 8.05 8.97 -6.39
CA ILE A 21 8.26 8.83 -4.96
C ILE A 21 8.01 7.38 -4.50
N VAL A 22 6.95 6.73 -4.97
CA VAL A 22 6.66 5.32 -4.67
C VAL A 22 7.82 4.42 -5.10
N LEU A 23 8.30 4.60 -6.34
CA LEU A 23 9.42 3.82 -6.87
C LEU A 23 10.72 4.11 -6.11
N LEU A 24 11.00 5.38 -5.84
CA LEU A 24 12.19 5.79 -5.10
C LEU A 24 12.20 5.19 -3.69
N LEU A 25 11.08 5.24 -2.97
CA LEU A 25 10.96 4.63 -1.64
C LEU A 25 11.13 3.11 -1.69
N HIS A 26 10.65 2.45 -2.75
CA HIS A 26 10.81 1.01 -2.91
C HIS A 26 12.27 0.63 -3.16
N PHE A 27 12.93 1.28 -4.11
CA PHE A 27 14.32 0.94 -4.51
C PHE A 27 15.39 1.51 -3.56
N SER A 28 15.11 2.57 -2.83
CA SER A 28 16.06 3.14 -1.87
C SER A 28 16.34 2.24 -0.66
N GLY A 29 15.51 1.22 -0.46
CA GLY A 29 15.62 0.35 0.72
C GLY A 29 15.33 1.07 2.05
N ILE A 30 14.74 2.27 2.00
CA ILE A 30 14.29 3.03 3.19
C ILE A 30 13.06 2.34 3.84
N GLY A 31 12.94 1.03 3.71
CA GLY A 31 12.06 0.23 4.54
C GLY A 31 12.81 -0.17 5.81
N ILE A 32 12.16 -0.07 6.96
CA ILE A 32 12.76 -0.54 8.21
C ILE A 32 12.80 -2.07 8.15
N ARG A 33 13.99 -2.64 7.92
CA ARG A 33 14.21 -4.08 7.99
C ARG A 33 14.60 -4.43 9.42
N LEU A 34 13.69 -5.05 10.13
CA LEU A 34 14.00 -5.61 11.43
C LEU A 34 14.33 -7.10 11.24
N PRO A 35 15.36 -7.64 11.92
CA PRO A 35 15.84 -9.02 11.70
C PRO A 35 14.80 -10.12 11.95
N PHE A 36 13.74 -9.77 12.70
CA PHE A 36 12.66 -10.68 13.07
C PHE A 36 11.38 -10.50 12.22
N LEU A 37 11.40 -9.63 11.20
CA LEU A 37 10.27 -9.43 10.30
C LEU A 37 10.48 -10.18 8.98
N ALA A 38 9.47 -10.92 8.57
CA ALA A 38 9.47 -11.63 7.28
C ALA A 38 9.48 -10.66 6.09
N THR A 39 8.91 -9.45 6.26
CA THR A 39 8.83 -8.43 5.22
C THR A 39 9.23 -7.05 5.77
N PRO A 40 9.90 -6.18 4.97
CA PRO A 40 10.26 -4.84 5.41
C PRO A 40 9.03 -3.96 5.58
N ILE A 41 9.05 -3.07 6.59
CA ILE A 41 8.02 -2.06 6.80
C ILE A 41 8.09 -1.05 5.66
N SER A 42 6.99 -0.84 4.95
CA SER A 42 6.96 0.00 3.76
C SER A 42 6.37 1.38 4.04
N LEU A 43 7.13 2.44 3.73
CA LEU A 43 6.64 3.82 3.72
C LEU A 43 5.88 4.18 2.44
N THR A 44 5.85 3.30 1.45
CA THR A 44 5.22 3.54 0.13
C THR A 44 3.70 3.67 0.20
N LEU A 45 3.07 3.19 1.29
CA LEU A 45 1.63 3.36 1.50
C LEU A 45 1.22 4.83 1.70
N ILE A 46 2.14 5.69 2.21
CA ILE A 46 1.87 7.12 2.41
C ILE A 46 1.62 7.86 1.08
N PRO A 47 2.51 7.80 0.07
CA PRO A 47 2.25 8.45 -1.21
C PRO A 47 1.07 7.82 -1.97
N ILE A 48 0.77 6.53 -1.78
CA ILE A 48 -0.43 5.90 -2.35
C ILE A 48 -1.70 6.51 -1.72
N ALA A 49 -1.72 6.66 -0.38
CA ALA A 49 -2.80 7.33 0.33
C ALA A 49 -2.97 8.79 -0.14
N LEU A 50 -1.86 9.52 -0.26
CA LEU A 50 -1.86 10.91 -0.73
C LEU A 50 -2.42 11.02 -2.16
N GLY A 51 -1.99 10.15 -3.07
CA GLY A 51 -2.48 10.13 -4.44
C GLY A 51 -3.97 9.80 -4.53
N ALA A 52 -4.45 8.87 -3.71
CA ALA A 52 -5.87 8.54 -3.60
C ALA A 52 -6.71 9.74 -3.11
N MET A 53 -6.18 10.53 -2.18
CA MET A 53 -6.86 11.69 -1.61
C MET A 53 -6.79 12.91 -2.53
N LEU A 54 -5.66 13.17 -3.20
CA LEU A 54 -5.48 14.34 -4.08
C LEU A 54 -6.12 14.14 -5.46
N LEU A 55 -5.85 12.99 -6.08
CA LEU A 55 -6.19 12.73 -7.47
C LEU A 55 -7.46 11.89 -7.63
N GLY A 56 -7.90 11.30 -6.53
CA GLY A 56 -9.12 10.49 -6.45
C GLY A 56 -8.90 8.99 -6.39
N PRO A 57 -9.99 8.21 -6.17
CA PRO A 57 -9.90 6.76 -5.91
C PRO A 57 -9.20 5.96 -7.02
N TRP A 58 -9.46 6.29 -8.28
CA TRP A 58 -8.84 5.59 -9.42
C TRP A 58 -7.33 5.87 -9.54
N ALA A 59 -6.89 7.08 -9.18
CA ALA A 59 -5.47 7.38 -9.13
C ALA A 59 -4.79 6.60 -7.99
N GLY A 60 -5.45 6.47 -6.84
CA GLY A 60 -4.99 5.60 -5.74
C GLY A 60 -4.89 4.13 -6.16
N PHE A 61 -5.91 3.63 -6.90
CA PHE A 61 -5.89 2.29 -7.47
C PHE A 61 -4.69 2.08 -8.41
N THR A 62 -4.48 2.98 -9.36
CA THR A 62 -3.39 2.86 -10.34
C THR A 62 -2.01 2.99 -9.70
N LEU A 63 -1.81 3.90 -8.73
CA LEU A 63 -0.56 3.98 -7.96
C LEU A 63 -0.29 2.69 -7.18
N GLY A 64 -1.32 2.15 -6.53
CA GLY A 64 -1.24 0.87 -5.82
C GLY A 64 -0.95 -0.29 -6.77
N LEU A 65 -1.53 -0.30 -7.98
CA LEU A 65 -1.29 -1.31 -9.00
C LEU A 65 0.16 -1.26 -9.50
N ILE A 66 0.67 -0.06 -9.82
CA ILE A 66 2.07 0.13 -10.23
C ILE A 66 3.00 -0.39 -9.13
N TYR A 67 2.75 0.00 -7.88
CA TYR A 67 3.56 -0.46 -6.75
C TYR A 67 3.50 -1.98 -6.56
N GLY A 68 2.30 -2.56 -6.60
CA GLY A 68 2.11 -4.01 -6.48
C GLY A 68 2.81 -4.81 -7.57
N LEU A 69 2.79 -4.31 -8.82
CA LEU A 69 3.54 -4.91 -9.94
C LEU A 69 5.05 -4.82 -9.70
N VAL A 70 5.54 -3.68 -9.24
CA VAL A 70 6.97 -3.51 -8.91
C VAL A 70 7.39 -4.47 -7.79
N VAL A 71 6.60 -4.59 -6.72
CA VAL A 71 6.85 -5.56 -5.64
C VAL A 71 6.87 -6.99 -6.17
N PHE A 72 5.89 -7.37 -7.00
CA PHE A 72 5.83 -8.71 -7.59
C PHE A 72 7.06 -9.00 -8.45
N ILE A 73 7.47 -8.06 -9.30
CA ILE A 73 8.64 -8.23 -10.17
C ILE A 73 9.93 -8.31 -9.35
N THR A 74 10.16 -7.35 -8.45
CA THR A 74 11.42 -7.24 -7.73
C THR A 74 11.57 -8.34 -6.67
N TYR A 75 10.55 -8.60 -5.88
CA TYR A 75 10.63 -9.56 -4.77
C TYR A 75 10.29 -10.98 -5.21
N GLY A 76 9.32 -11.16 -6.11
CA GLY A 76 8.93 -12.46 -6.63
C GLY A 76 9.84 -12.92 -7.75
N VAL A 77 9.80 -12.25 -8.91
CA VAL A 77 10.50 -12.71 -10.13
C VAL A 77 12.02 -12.54 -10.03
N MET A 78 12.51 -11.39 -9.57
CA MET A 78 13.95 -11.12 -9.42
C MET A 78 14.55 -11.71 -8.12
N GLY A 79 13.71 -12.20 -7.20
CA GLY A 79 14.14 -12.85 -5.97
C GLY A 79 14.84 -11.93 -4.96
N MET A 80 14.56 -10.62 -4.99
CA MET A 80 15.14 -9.67 -4.00
C MET A 80 14.64 -9.90 -2.58
N ASP A 81 13.53 -10.63 -2.42
CA ASP A 81 13.06 -11.20 -1.15
C ASP A 81 13.07 -12.72 -1.25
N PRO A 82 14.25 -13.36 -1.08
CA PRO A 82 14.42 -14.81 -1.28
C PRO A 82 13.76 -15.63 -0.19
N VAL A 83 13.49 -15.03 0.97
CA VAL A 83 12.97 -15.75 2.14
C VAL A 83 11.46 -15.97 2.05
N PHE A 84 10.71 -15.02 1.53
CA PHE A 84 9.25 -15.09 1.55
C PHE A 84 8.62 -14.97 0.15
N THR A 85 8.69 -13.79 -0.49
CA THR A 85 7.96 -13.54 -1.74
C THR A 85 8.45 -14.39 -2.91
N ALA A 86 9.76 -14.67 -3.01
CA ALA A 86 10.30 -15.54 -4.05
C ALA A 86 9.87 -17.00 -3.88
N VAL A 87 9.76 -17.48 -2.65
CA VAL A 87 9.25 -18.85 -2.36
C VAL A 87 7.77 -18.94 -2.73
N LEU A 88 6.96 -17.94 -2.39
CA LEU A 88 5.57 -17.89 -2.81
C LEU A 88 5.43 -17.87 -4.34
N PHE A 89 6.26 -17.08 -5.03
CA PHE A 89 6.27 -17.00 -6.48
C PHE A 89 6.62 -18.34 -7.13
N THR A 90 7.64 -19.02 -6.63
CA THR A 90 8.08 -20.32 -7.18
C THR A 90 6.97 -21.38 -7.06
N ASN A 91 6.22 -21.38 -5.97
CA ASN A 91 5.16 -22.38 -5.73
C ASN A 91 3.81 -21.97 -6.34
N ASN A 92 3.45 -20.67 -6.27
CA ASN A 92 2.15 -20.14 -6.71
C ASN A 92 2.29 -18.77 -7.40
N PRO A 93 2.81 -18.69 -8.63
CA PRO A 93 3.11 -17.41 -9.31
C PRO A 93 1.88 -16.53 -9.50
N ILE A 94 0.74 -17.12 -9.90
CA ILE A 94 -0.50 -16.38 -10.14
C ILE A 94 -1.07 -15.80 -8.84
N ALA A 95 -1.15 -16.61 -7.79
CA ALA A 95 -1.63 -16.15 -6.49
C ALA A 95 -0.73 -15.07 -5.92
N THR A 96 0.59 -15.21 -6.01
CA THR A 96 1.56 -14.20 -5.57
C THR A 96 1.38 -12.89 -6.34
N ALA A 97 1.20 -12.94 -7.67
CA ALA A 97 0.92 -11.76 -8.48
C ALA A 97 -0.37 -11.05 -8.04
N LEU A 98 -1.45 -11.81 -7.84
CA LEU A 98 -2.73 -11.27 -7.39
C LEU A 98 -2.63 -10.67 -5.99
N ILE A 99 -1.98 -11.34 -5.04
CA ILE A 99 -1.80 -10.82 -3.68
C ILE A 99 -1.01 -9.51 -3.72
N CYS A 100 0.12 -9.48 -4.41
CA CYS A 100 0.97 -8.29 -4.49
C CYS A 100 0.26 -7.09 -5.12
N THR A 101 -0.51 -7.32 -6.19
CA THR A 101 -1.18 -6.25 -6.93
C THR A 101 -2.49 -5.80 -6.27
N LEU A 102 -3.35 -6.72 -5.86
CA LEU A 102 -4.67 -6.40 -5.31
C LEU A 102 -4.59 -5.72 -3.95
N LYS A 103 -3.67 -6.14 -3.07
CA LYS A 103 -3.57 -5.57 -1.72
C LYS A 103 -3.32 -4.06 -1.75
N THR A 104 -2.44 -3.61 -2.62
CA THR A 104 -2.06 -2.19 -2.73
C THR A 104 -3.03 -1.38 -3.59
N SER A 105 -3.55 -1.96 -4.68
CA SER A 105 -4.53 -1.31 -5.56
C SER A 105 -5.84 -1.03 -4.84
N LEU A 106 -6.39 -2.04 -4.17
CA LEU A 106 -7.63 -1.89 -3.43
C LEU A 106 -7.46 -1.01 -2.20
N ALA A 107 -6.29 -1.05 -1.53
CA ALA A 107 -5.99 -0.12 -0.45
C ALA A 107 -6.06 1.34 -0.91
N GLY A 108 -5.45 1.68 -2.04
CA GLY A 108 -5.54 3.02 -2.64
C GLY A 108 -6.96 3.39 -3.09
N LEU A 109 -7.68 2.45 -3.71
CA LEU A 109 -9.07 2.67 -4.13
C LEU A 109 -9.98 3.02 -2.96
N PHE A 110 -10.00 2.17 -1.93
CA PHE A 110 -10.89 2.36 -0.77
C PHE A 110 -10.52 3.59 0.05
N ALA A 111 -9.23 3.91 0.21
CA ALA A 111 -8.81 5.15 0.84
C ALA A 111 -9.36 6.38 0.11
N GLY A 112 -9.28 6.40 -1.20
CA GLY A 112 -9.84 7.49 -2.01
C GLY A 112 -11.36 7.60 -1.95
N LEU A 113 -12.07 6.46 -1.91
CA LEU A 113 -13.53 6.42 -1.76
C LEU A 113 -13.98 6.99 -0.40
N VAL A 114 -13.34 6.55 0.69
CA VAL A 114 -13.63 7.03 2.05
C VAL A 114 -13.32 8.53 2.16
N PHE A 115 -12.18 8.95 1.64
CA PHE A 115 -11.81 10.37 1.62
C PHE A 115 -12.86 11.20 0.88
N LYS A 116 -13.20 10.83 -0.36
CA LYS A 116 -14.19 11.54 -1.17
C LYS A 116 -15.57 11.64 -0.49
N GLY A 117 -15.99 10.59 0.19
CA GLY A 117 -17.29 10.53 0.87
C GLY A 117 -17.37 11.40 2.13
N LEU A 118 -16.25 11.61 2.82
CA LEU A 118 -16.22 12.30 4.11
C LEU A 118 -15.63 13.71 4.06
N TYR A 119 -14.83 14.03 3.03
CA TYR A 119 -14.03 15.25 2.98
C TYR A 119 -14.87 16.53 3.06
N THR A 120 -16.03 16.58 2.44
CA THR A 120 -16.92 17.74 2.44
C THR A 120 -17.49 18.08 3.83
N LYS A 121 -17.67 17.07 4.70
CA LYS A 121 -18.26 17.23 6.03
C LYS A 121 -17.20 17.39 7.12
N LYS A 122 -16.15 16.57 7.09
CA LYS A 122 -15.10 16.50 8.12
C LYS A 122 -13.73 16.26 7.47
N PRO A 123 -13.07 17.30 6.94
CA PRO A 123 -11.85 17.12 6.13
C PRO A 123 -10.70 16.42 6.85
N LEU A 124 -10.42 16.80 8.10
CA LEU A 124 -9.35 16.18 8.90
C LEU A 124 -9.67 14.72 9.19
N LEU A 125 -10.90 14.42 9.61
CA LEU A 125 -11.33 13.03 9.89
C LEU A 125 -11.27 12.18 8.62
N ALA A 126 -11.67 12.72 7.48
CA ALA A 126 -11.57 12.04 6.18
C ALA A 126 -10.14 11.65 5.86
N THR A 127 -9.18 12.57 6.09
CA THR A 127 -7.76 12.30 5.86
C THR A 127 -7.23 11.23 6.83
N VAL A 128 -7.55 11.32 8.12
CA VAL A 128 -7.12 10.34 9.12
C VAL A 128 -7.66 8.94 8.79
N LEU A 129 -8.96 8.82 8.51
CA LEU A 129 -9.59 7.55 8.20
C LEU A 129 -9.07 6.96 6.87
N ALA A 130 -8.90 7.78 5.85
CA ALA A 130 -8.34 7.33 4.58
C ALA A 130 -6.90 6.83 4.74
N SER A 131 -6.06 7.55 5.49
CA SER A 131 -4.67 7.14 5.76
C SER A 131 -4.59 5.85 6.56
N ALA A 132 -5.40 5.71 7.61
CA ALA A 132 -5.45 4.51 8.45
C ALA A 132 -6.00 3.28 7.69
N LEU A 133 -6.92 3.50 6.75
CA LEU A 133 -7.54 2.42 5.98
C LEU A 133 -6.56 1.75 5.00
N VAL A 134 -5.56 2.48 4.49
CA VAL A 134 -4.59 1.91 3.54
C VAL A 134 -3.87 0.67 4.10
N PRO A 135 -3.20 0.73 5.26
CA PRO A 135 -2.57 -0.46 5.83
C PRO A 135 -3.58 -1.53 6.25
N VAL A 136 -4.79 -1.15 6.68
CA VAL A 136 -5.85 -2.11 7.03
C VAL A 136 -6.25 -2.96 5.83
N ILE A 137 -6.54 -2.33 4.70
CA ILE A 137 -6.91 -3.04 3.46
C ILE A 137 -5.72 -3.81 2.89
N ASN A 138 -4.53 -3.20 2.86
CA ASN A 138 -3.32 -3.85 2.37
C ASN A 138 -3.04 -5.16 3.13
N THR A 139 -3.04 -5.11 4.44
CA THR A 139 -2.79 -6.27 5.30
C THR A 139 -3.96 -7.27 5.29
N GLY A 140 -5.19 -6.78 5.29
CA GLY A 140 -6.37 -7.65 5.23
C GLY A 140 -6.40 -8.50 3.96
N ILE A 141 -6.12 -7.90 2.79
CA ILE A 141 -6.06 -8.63 1.52
C ILE A 141 -4.85 -9.59 1.49
N PHE A 142 -3.72 -9.19 2.08
CA PHE A 142 -2.57 -10.09 2.23
C PHE A 142 -2.93 -11.34 3.04
N ILE A 143 -3.61 -11.19 4.19
CA ILE A 143 -4.03 -12.31 5.02
C ILE A 143 -5.03 -13.19 4.29
N VAL A 144 -6.07 -12.60 3.70
CA VAL A 144 -7.08 -13.35 2.93
C VAL A 144 -6.43 -14.08 1.74
N GLY A 145 -5.58 -13.39 0.98
CA GLY A 145 -4.84 -13.99 -0.14
C GLY A 145 -3.92 -15.13 0.32
N GLY A 146 -3.25 -14.97 1.46
CA GLY A 146 -2.42 -16.01 2.07
C GLY A 146 -3.20 -17.27 2.45
N LEU A 147 -4.45 -17.13 2.90
CA LEU A 147 -5.31 -18.28 3.21
C LEU A 147 -5.65 -19.10 1.96
N PHE A 148 -5.73 -18.51 0.78
CA PHE A 148 -5.94 -19.26 -0.48
C PHE A 148 -4.71 -20.11 -0.89
N ILE A 149 -3.54 -19.82 -0.34
CA ILE A 149 -2.30 -20.58 -0.56
C ILE A 149 -1.80 -21.22 0.74
N ALA A 150 -2.73 -21.59 1.63
CA ALA A 150 -2.42 -22.12 2.96
C ALA A 150 -1.51 -23.35 2.92
N ASP A 151 -1.69 -24.24 1.95
CA ASP A 151 -0.84 -25.44 1.78
C ASP A 151 0.62 -25.05 1.52
N THR A 152 0.85 -24.07 0.66
CA THR A 152 2.22 -23.56 0.38
C THR A 152 2.83 -22.91 1.61
N LEU A 153 2.05 -22.14 2.35
CA LEU A 153 2.52 -21.50 3.58
C LEU A 153 2.85 -22.54 4.65
N SER A 154 1.97 -23.53 4.81
CA SER A 154 2.17 -24.63 5.77
C SER A 154 3.43 -25.42 5.46
N ALA A 155 3.65 -25.75 4.19
CA ALA A 155 4.80 -26.56 3.77
C ALA A 155 6.16 -25.84 3.91
N ASN A 156 6.20 -24.49 3.81
CA ASN A 156 7.44 -23.75 3.73
C ASN A 156 7.75 -22.87 4.95
N PHE A 157 6.74 -22.45 5.72
CA PHE A 157 6.91 -21.38 6.71
C PHE A 157 6.28 -21.63 8.08
N VAL A 158 5.28 -22.50 8.17
CA VAL A 158 4.58 -22.74 9.43
C VAL A 158 5.29 -23.79 10.26
N ALA A 159 5.69 -23.43 11.47
CA ALA A 159 6.32 -24.36 12.38
C ALA A 159 5.34 -25.46 12.83
N GLU A 160 5.87 -26.65 13.15
CA GLU A 160 5.09 -27.75 13.71
C GLU A 160 4.29 -27.30 14.93
N GLY A 161 3.00 -27.64 14.96
CA GLY A 161 2.08 -27.26 16.03
C GLY A 161 1.51 -25.85 15.92
N SER A 162 1.90 -25.05 14.90
CA SER A 162 1.33 -23.75 14.63
C SER A 162 0.24 -23.81 13.54
N THR A 163 -0.52 -22.70 13.38
CA THR A 163 -1.55 -22.58 12.33
C THR A 163 -1.13 -21.53 11.31
N VAL A 164 -1.60 -21.69 10.05
CA VAL A 164 -1.38 -20.70 8.98
C VAL A 164 -1.93 -19.32 9.38
N ILE A 165 -3.08 -19.27 10.05
CA ILE A 165 -3.66 -18.01 10.52
C ILE A 165 -2.74 -17.33 11.53
N TYR A 166 -2.20 -18.06 12.50
CA TYR A 166 -1.26 -17.51 13.48
C TYR A 166 -0.01 -16.98 12.79
N PHE A 167 0.55 -17.75 11.86
CA PHE A 167 1.71 -17.34 11.07
C PHE A 167 1.43 -16.04 10.29
N LEU A 168 0.31 -15.96 9.56
CA LEU A 168 -0.05 -14.78 8.77
C LEU A 168 -0.31 -13.54 9.65
N VAL A 169 -1.09 -13.69 10.73
CA VAL A 169 -1.54 -12.56 11.55
C VAL A 169 -0.46 -12.10 12.51
N VAL A 170 0.28 -13.03 13.14
CA VAL A 170 1.28 -12.68 14.17
C VAL A 170 2.68 -12.69 13.58
N GLY A 171 3.03 -13.71 12.80
CA GLY A 171 4.38 -13.90 12.28
C GLY A 171 4.76 -12.92 11.17
N VAL A 172 3.86 -12.65 10.23
CA VAL A 172 4.16 -11.81 9.05
C VAL A 172 3.52 -10.43 9.15
N ALA A 173 2.19 -10.38 9.36
CA ALA A 173 1.45 -9.13 9.31
C ALA A 173 1.56 -8.31 10.60
N GLY A 174 1.62 -8.93 11.78
CA GLY A 174 1.35 -8.27 13.05
C GLY A 174 2.16 -7.02 13.32
N ILE A 175 3.47 -7.13 13.43
CA ILE A 175 4.34 -5.98 13.72
C ILE A 175 4.36 -5.00 12.54
N ASN A 176 4.44 -5.51 11.30
CA ASN A 176 4.39 -4.70 10.09
C ASN A 176 3.13 -3.84 10.03
N PHE A 177 1.98 -4.46 10.27
CA PHE A 177 0.70 -3.75 10.27
C PHE A 177 0.66 -2.63 11.32
N ILE A 178 1.12 -2.91 12.54
CA ILE A 178 1.11 -1.91 13.63
C ILE A 178 1.96 -0.70 13.22
N PHE A 179 3.18 -0.91 12.73
CA PHE A 179 4.05 0.18 12.30
C PHE A 179 3.48 0.94 11.10
N GLU A 180 3.01 0.25 10.06
CA GLU A 180 2.42 0.89 8.88
C GLU A 180 1.17 1.69 9.25
N PHE A 181 0.32 1.15 10.14
CA PHE A 181 -0.87 1.83 10.63
C PHE A 181 -0.53 3.08 11.44
N LEU A 182 0.42 2.97 12.38
CA LEU A 182 0.87 4.10 13.19
C LEU A 182 1.49 5.19 12.32
N VAL A 183 2.41 4.83 11.43
CA VAL A 183 3.07 5.79 10.54
C VAL A 183 2.05 6.50 9.66
N ASN A 184 1.18 5.78 8.96
CA ASN A 184 0.16 6.39 8.10
C ASN A 184 -0.79 7.31 8.90
N THR A 185 -1.18 6.90 10.11
CA THR A 185 -2.06 7.70 10.98
C THR A 185 -1.35 8.96 11.51
N VAL A 186 -0.10 8.84 11.97
CA VAL A 186 0.69 9.98 12.48
C VAL A 186 1.00 10.98 11.38
N PHE A 187 1.23 10.53 10.14
CA PHE A 187 1.45 11.42 9.01
C PHE A 187 0.18 12.08 8.47
N SER A 188 -1.01 11.62 8.85
CA SER A 188 -2.27 12.12 8.31
C SER A 188 -2.52 13.63 8.52
N PRO A 189 -2.13 14.30 9.63
CA PRO A 189 -2.26 15.75 9.74
C PRO A 189 -1.37 16.51 8.76
N ALA A 190 -0.15 16.01 8.48
CA ALA A 190 0.74 16.59 7.49
C ALA A 190 0.15 16.46 6.08
N LEU A 191 -0.40 15.28 5.76
CA LEU A 191 -1.12 15.03 4.51
C LEU A 191 -2.33 15.96 4.38
N HIS A 192 -3.12 16.13 5.44
CA HIS A 192 -4.25 17.06 5.47
C HIS A 192 -3.83 18.49 5.13
N ARG A 193 -2.74 18.96 5.75
CA ARG A 193 -2.20 20.32 5.47
C ARG A 193 -1.75 20.44 4.02
N LEU A 194 -1.05 19.45 3.50
CA LEU A 194 -0.61 19.42 2.10
C LEU A 194 -1.80 19.49 1.13
N ILE A 195 -2.81 18.65 1.34
CA ILE A 195 -4.03 18.61 0.53
C ILE A 195 -4.74 19.99 0.58
N SER A 196 -4.84 20.61 1.75
CA SER A 196 -5.49 21.90 1.91
C SER A 196 -4.77 23.04 1.18
N VAL A 197 -3.43 22.98 1.09
CA VAL A 197 -2.63 23.96 0.35
C VAL A 197 -2.75 23.75 -1.16
N LEU A 198 -2.68 22.50 -1.61
CA LEU A 198 -2.78 22.17 -3.05
C LEU A 198 -4.16 22.45 -3.60
N ASN A 199 -5.24 22.09 -2.89
CA ASN A 199 -6.60 22.39 -3.33
C ASN A 199 -6.90 23.89 -3.46
N LYS A 200 -6.27 24.75 -2.62
CA LYS A 200 -6.40 26.21 -2.76
C LYS A 200 -5.76 26.78 -4.02
N ARG A 201 -4.84 26.04 -4.65
CA ARG A 201 -4.16 26.46 -5.89
C ARG A 201 -4.90 26.02 -7.15
N ILE A 202 -5.82 25.07 -7.03
CA ILE A 202 -6.55 24.46 -8.14
C ILE A 202 -7.93 25.14 -8.31
N PHE A 203 -8.46 25.77 -7.27
CA PHE A 203 -9.70 26.55 -7.22
C PHE A 203 -9.41 28.02 -6.94
#